data_1d4781ad2324495f9f887d60f48b83ee
#
_entry.id   1d4781ad2324495f9f887d60f48b83ee
#
_cell.length_a   1.000
_cell.length_b   1.000
_cell.length_c   1.000
_cell.angle_alpha   90.00
_cell.angle_beta   90.00
_cell.angle_gamma   90.00
#
_symmetry.space_group_name_H-M   'P 1'
#
loop_
_entity.id
_entity.type
_entity.pdbx_description
1 polymer ?
#
loop_
_entity_poly.entity_id
_entity_poly.type
_entity_poly.pdbx_seq_one_letter_code
_entity_poly.pdbx_strand_id
1 'polypeptide(L)'
;SAASDVYKRQDISEQRLYLKENNKITESFPISSSKYGEGSIVNSLKTPLGMHEIKEKIGDSVIKNTIFISRINTQRLAEIISNDIDSPNDHVTSRILWLSGLEDGENRGPGIDSYSRYIYIHGTQEEGLIGQKASDGCIRMFNDDVIYLYKKVSKGTKVYIKA
;
A
#
# COMPACT_ATOMS: atom_id res chain seq x y z
N SER A 1 -5.34 18.77 -13.58
CA SER A 1 -4.97 17.74 -14.55
C SER A 1 -5.79 16.47 -14.30
N ALA A 2 -5.87 15.61 -15.29
CA ALA A 2 -6.58 14.33 -15.14
C ALA A 2 -6.01 13.51 -13.98
N ALA A 3 -4.70 13.60 -13.72
CA ALA A 3 -4.05 12.89 -12.62
C ALA A 3 -4.47 13.42 -11.24
N SER A 4 -4.82 14.72 -11.14
CA SER A 4 -5.26 15.31 -9.88
C SER A 4 -6.71 14.96 -9.54
N ASP A 5 -7.48 14.54 -10.54
CA ASP A 5 -8.88 14.14 -10.36
C ASP A 5 -9.03 12.68 -9.95
N VAL A 6 -7.91 11.93 -9.92
CA VAL A 6 -7.87 10.53 -9.54
C VAL A 6 -7.24 10.43 -8.17
N TYR A 7 -7.99 9.94 -7.20
CA TYR A 7 -7.42 9.65 -5.90
C TYR A 7 -8.01 8.36 -5.34
N LYS A 8 -7.29 7.80 -4.38
CA LYS A 8 -7.68 6.56 -3.73
C LYS A 8 -8.18 6.84 -2.34
N ARG A 9 -9.23 6.17 -2.00
CA ARG A 9 -9.70 6.09 -0.64
C ARG A 9 -9.46 4.67 -0.15
N GLN A 10 -8.78 4.56 0.98
CA GLN A 10 -8.60 3.29 1.65
C GLN A 10 -9.45 3.30 2.91
N ASP A 11 -10.23 2.28 3.06
CA ASP A 11 -11.09 2.13 4.23
C ASP A 11 -10.61 0.92 5.02
N ILE A 12 -9.96 1.20 6.16
CA ILE A 12 -9.36 0.15 6.98
C ILE A 12 -10.42 -0.74 7.60
N SER A 13 -11.59 -0.18 7.98
CA SER A 13 -12.66 -0.98 8.58
C SER A 13 -13.20 -2.02 7.60
N GLU A 14 -13.22 -1.69 6.31
CA GLU A 14 -13.69 -2.59 5.25
C GLU A 14 -12.57 -3.42 4.63
N GLN A 15 -11.31 -3.10 4.91
CA GLN A 15 -10.13 -3.67 4.25
C GLN A 15 -10.25 -3.59 2.74
N ARG A 16 -10.59 -2.39 2.24
CA ARG A 16 -10.75 -2.12 0.81
C ARG A 16 -10.09 -0.81 0.40
N LEU A 17 -9.59 -0.81 -0.81
CA LEU A 17 -9.07 0.37 -1.50
C LEU A 17 -10.03 0.73 -2.62
N TYR A 18 -10.44 2.00 -2.68
CA TYR A 18 -11.34 2.50 -3.70
C TYR A 18 -10.59 3.45 -4.63
N LEU A 19 -10.74 3.24 -5.93
CA LEU A 19 -10.24 4.17 -6.94
C LEU A 19 -11.38 5.11 -7.30
N LYS A 20 -11.14 6.41 -7.13
CA LYS A 20 -12.13 7.45 -7.45
C LYS A 20 -11.63 8.30 -8.60
N GLU A 21 -12.53 8.54 -9.56
CA GLU A 21 -12.34 9.48 -10.66
C GLU A 21 -13.53 10.42 -10.68
N ASN A 22 -13.28 11.74 -10.65
CA ASN A 22 -14.33 12.76 -10.64
C ASN A 22 -15.37 12.53 -9.52
N ASN A 23 -14.91 12.22 -8.31
CA ASN A 23 -15.71 11.91 -7.12
C ASN A 23 -16.58 10.66 -7.22
N LYS A 24 -16.37 9.85 -8.25
CA LYS A 24 -17.09 8.57 -8.40
C LYS A 24 -16.13 7.41 -8.17
N ILE A 25 -16.61 6.40 -7.45
CA ILE A 25 -15.84 5.16 -7.29
C ILE A 25 -15.96 4.38 -8.59
N THR A 26 -14.82 4.16 -9.26
CA THR A 26 -14.77 3.41 -10.52
C THR A 26 -14.35 1.97 -10.31
N GLU A 27 -13.54 1.70 -9.28
CA GLU A 27 -13.03 0.37 -8.99
C GLU A 27 -12.77 0.25 -7.49
N SER A 28 -12.76 -0.98 -6.99
CA SER A 28 -12.35 -1.26 -5.62
C SER A 28 -11.59 -2.57 -5.54
N PHE A 29 -10.71 -2.67 -4.54
CA PHE A 29 -9.83 -3.81 -4.35
C PHE A 29 -9.78 -4.19 -2.88
N PRO A 30 -9.74 -5.49 -2.56
CA PRO A 30 -9.45 -5.90 -1.19
C PRO A 30 -7.99 -5.61 -0.87
N ILE A 31 -7.73 -5.26 0.39
CA ILE A 31 -6.39 -4.98 0.89
C ILE A 31 -6.14 -5.70 2.22
N SER A 32 -4.91 -5.57 2.71
CA SER A 32 -4.54 -5.97 4.07
C SER A 32 -3.73 -4.84 4.70
N SER A 33 -4.27 -4.23 5.76
CA SER A 33 -3.58 -3.23 6.55
C SER A 33 -2.97 -3.87 7.80
N SER A 34 -2.43 -3.05 8.73
CA SER A 34 -1.71 -3.56 9.88
C SER A 34 -2.58 -4.40 10.83
N LYS A 35 -2.03 -5.52 11.25
CA LYS A 35 -2.61 -6.35 12.32
C LYS A 35 -2.59 -5.63 13.68
N TYR A 36 -1.80 -4.57 13.82
CA TYR A 36 -1.73 -3.75 15.05
C TYR A 36 -2.68 -2.56 15.02
N GLY A 37 -3.46 -2.39 13.94
CA GLY A 37 -4.43 -1.31 13.81
C GLY A 37 -3.84 -0.04 13.18
N GLU A 38 -4.49 1.09 13.47
CA GLU A 38 -4.19 2.39 12.88
C GLU A 38 -3.32 3.23 13.80
N GLY A 39 -2.35 3.95 13.24
CA GLY A 39 -1.50 4.87 13.99
C GLY A 39 -0.31 5.33 13.20
N SER A 40 0.28 6.45 13.62
CA SER A 40 1.36 7.12 12.89
C SER A 40 2.72 7.04 13.58
N ILE A 41 2.78 6.57 14.82
CA ILE A 41 4.04 6.57 15.59
C ILE A 41 5.06 5.63 14.95
N VAL A 42 6.30 6.13 14.83
CA VAL A 42 7.43 5.35 14.30
C VAL A 42 7.62 4.08 15.14
N ASN A 43 7.91 2.98 14.47
CA ASN A 43 8.08 1.63 15.06
C ASN A 43 6.82 1.05 15.70
N SER A 44 5.65 1.67 15.52
CA SER A 44 4.39 1.12 16.02
C SER A 44 3.89 -0.05 15.17
N LEU A 45 4.37 -0.18 13.94
CA LEU A 45 3.93 -1.13 12.93
C LEU A 45 2.45 -0.95 12.55
N LYS A 46 1.87 0.21 12.87
CA LYS A 46 0.48 0.55 12.55
C LYS A 46 0.37 1.25 11.22
N THR A 47 -0.80 1.19 10.61
CA THR A 47 -1.09 1.88 9.35
C THR A 47 -1.50 3.32 9.65
N PRO A 48 -0.83 4.32 9.07
CA PRO A 48 -1.17 5.73 9.33
C PRO A 48 -2.48 6.12 8.65
N LEU A 49 -3.18 7.07 9.26
CA LEU A 49 -4.43 7.62 8.70
C LEU A 49 -4.17 8.97 8.04
N GLY A 50 -5.16 9.44 7.31
CA GLY A 50 -5.19 10.77 6.73
C GLY A 50 -4.74 10.84 5.29
N MET A 51 -4.51 12.06 4.82
CA MET A 51 -4.17 12.32 3.43
C MET A 51 -2.69 12.07 3.16
N HIS A 52 -2.45 11.32 2.11
CA HIS A 52 -1.12 11.01 1.58
C HIS A 52 -1.08 11.32 0.09
N GLU A 53 0.13 11.25 -0.49
CA GLU A 53 0.29 11.20 -1.93
C GLU A 53 1.27 10.08 -2.29
N ILE A 54 1.19 9.62 -3.51
CA ILE A 54 2.18 8.68 -4.05
C ILE A 54 3.43 9.50 -4.38
N LYS A 55 4.49 9.29 -3.61
CA LYS A 55 5.75 10.01 -3.77
C LYS A 55 6.65 9.34 -4.78
N GLU A 56 6.74 8.03 -4.74
CA GLU A 56 7.59 7.25 -5.63
C GLU A 56 6.87 6.00 -6.09
N LYS A 57 7.18 5.59 -7.32
CA LYS A 57 6.67 4.37 -7.92
C LYS A 57 7.86 3.50 -8.31
N ILE A 58 7.89 2.25 -7.83
CA ILE A 58 9.01 1.33 -8.05
C ILE A 58 8.47 0.02 -8.62
N GLY A 59 9.17 -0.53 -9.62
CA GLY A 59 8.84 -1.82 -10.19
C GLY A 59 8.23 -1.76 -11.58
N ASP A 60 8.43 -0.65 -12.33
CA ASP A 60 7.92 -0.54 -13.69
C ASP A 60 8.43 -1.71 -14.55
N SER A 61 7.49 -2.39 -15.23
CA SER A 61 7.78 -3.55 -16.10
C SER A 61 8.45 -4.74 -15.44
N VAL A 62 8.51 -4.78 -14.12
CA VAL A 62 9.07 -5.91 -13.38
C VAL A 62 8.10 -7.10 -13.43
N ILE A 63 8.64 -8.31 -13.49
CA ILE A 63 7.85 -9.54 -13.51
C ILE A 63 7.00 -9.66 -12.24
N LYS A 64 5.73 -10.04 -12.41
CA LYS A 64 4.82 -10.27 -11.28
C LYS A 64 5.46 -11.23 -10.26
N ASN A 65 5.23 -10.95 -8.99
CA ASN A 65 5.72 -11.71 -7.83
C ASN A 65 7.21 -11.51 -7.53
N THR A 66 7.90 -10.63 -8.25
CA THR A 66 9.29 -10.30 -7.93
C THR A 66 9.40 -9.75 -6.51
N ILE A 67 10.34 -10.28 -5.74
CA ILE A 67 10.62 -9.83 -4.37
C ILE A 67 11.52 -8.61 -4.40
N PHE A 68 11.11 -7.55 -3.68
CA PHE A 68 11.93 -6.37 -3.43
C PHE A 68 12.46 -6.41 -2.00
N ILE A 69 13.73 -6.09 -1.82
CA ILE A 69 14.35 -5.89 -0.51
C ILE A 69 14.96 -4.51 -0.51
N SER A 70 14.56 -3.67 0.44
CA SER A 70 14.97 -2.26 0.50
C SER A 70 14.78 -1.55 -0.84
N ARG A 71 13.65 -1.82 -1.49
CA ARG A 71 13.22 -1.26 -2.79
C ARG A 71 14.06 -1.69 -3.98
N ILE A 72 14.88 -2.73 -3.79
CA ILE A 72 15.74 -3.26 -4.85
C ILE A 72 15.14 -4.56 -5.38
N ASN A 73 15.06 -4.69 -6.70
CA ASN A 73 14.65 -5.90 -7.38
C ASN A 73 15.68 -7.00 -7.11
N THR A 74 15.27 -8.04 -6.41
CA THR A 74 16.14 -9.17 -6.07
C THR A 74 16.30 -10.16 -7.22
N GLN A 75 15.49 -10.02 -8.29
CA GLN A 75 15.40 -10.96 -9.41
C GLN A 75 14.93 -12.37 -8.96
N ARG A 76 14.30 -12.45 -7.79
CA ARG A 76 13.70 -13.68 -7.28
C ARG A 76 12.19 -13.51 -7.22
N LEU A 77 11.48 -14.60 -7.51
CA LEU A 77 10.02 -14.62 -7.44
C LEU A 77 9.56 -15.21 -6.11
N ALA A 78 8.54 -14.60 -5.54
CA ALA A 78 7.91 -15.09 -4.32
C ALA A 78 7.04 -16.30 -4.65
N GLU A 79 6.98 -17.24 -3.71
CA GLU A 79 6.04 -18.33 -3.75
C GLU A 79 4.75 -17.87 -3.07
N ILE A 80 3.64 -17.89 -3.82
CA ILE A 80 2.37 -17.33 -3.35
C ILE A 80 1.66 -18.31 -2.43
N ILE A 81 1.26 -17.82 -1.26
CA ILE A 81 0.53 -18.59 -0.26
C ILE A 81 -0.95 -18.18 -0.35
N SER A 82 -1.78 -19.11 -0.80
CA SER A 82 -3.22 -18.85 -1.03
C SER A 82 -4.07 -19.12 0.20
N ASN A 83 -3.56 -19.80 1.21
CA ASN A 83 -4.25 -20.04 2.49
C ASN A 83 -4.02 -18.85 3.42
N ASP A 84 -4.80 -18.78 4.51
CA ASP A 84 -4.71 -17.72 5.50
C ASP A 84 -3.59 -17.96 6.53
N ILE A 85 -2.39 -18.24 6.05
CA ILE A 85 -1.21 -18.51 6.88
C ILE A 85 -0.37 -17.24 6.98
N ASP A 86 -0.08 -16.82 8.21
CA ASP A 86 0.88 -15.75 8.50
C ASP A 86 2.28 -16.37 8.47
N SER A 87 2.98 -16.21 7.36
CA SER A 87 4.30 -16.77 7.18
C SER A 87 5.36 -15.97 7.93
N PRO A 88 6.57 -16.54 8.19
CA PRO A 88 7.62 -15.84 8.91
C PRO A 88 8.21 -14.64 8.14
N ASN A 89 8.00 -14.56 6.84
CA ASN A 89 8.53 -13.50 5.99
C ASN A 89 7.39 -12.66 5.41
N ASP A 90 7.49 -11.34 5.54
CA ASP A 90 6.55 -10.41 4.92
C ASP A 90 7.25 -9.76 3.73
N HIS A 91 7.12 -10.39 2.56
CA HIS A 91 7.76 -9.91 1.34
C HIS A 91 6.97 -8.77 0.71
N VAL A 92 7.72 -7.80 0.19
CA VAL A 92 7.18 -6.77 -0.70
C VAL A 92 7.37 -7.28 -2.13
N THR A 93 6.27 -7.43 -2.86
CA THR A 93 6.33 -8.04 -4.18
C THR A 93 5.66 -7.20 -5.26
N SER A 94 6.03 -7.45 -6.49
CA SER A 94 5.45 -6.94 -7.75
C SER A 94 5.63 -5.46 -7.99
N ARG A 95 5.07 -4.60 -7.14
CA ARG A 95 5.12 -3.13 -7.30
C ARG A 95 5.15 -2.45 -5.95
N ILE A 96 5.77 -1.29 -5.90
CA ILE A 96 5.78 -0.41 -4.72
C ILE A 96 5.23 0.95 -5.10
N LEU A 97 4.20 1.39 -4.38
CA LEU A 97 3.72 2.76 -4.39
C LEU A 97 4.08 3.35 -3.02
N TRP A 98 5.13 4.15 -2.96
CA TRP A 98 5.64 4.70 -1.71
C TRP A 98 4.91 5.98 -1.36
N LEU A 99 4.30 6.01 -0.18
CA LEU A 99 3.44 7.11 0.25
C LEU A 99 4.21 8.15 1.06
N SER A 100 3.81 9.40 0.89
CA SER A 100 4.24 10.52 1.73
C SER A 100 3.01 11.15 2.37
N GLY A 101 3.07 11.40 3.67
CA GLY A 101 1.99 12.09 4.37
C GLY A 101 1.89 13.55 3.95
N LEU A 102 0.68 14.09 3.95
CA LEU A 102 0.42 15.48 3.58
C LEU A 102 -0.10 16.32 4.74
N GLU A 103 -0.32 15.72 5.92
CA GLU A 103 -0.88 16.41 7.08
C GLU A 103 0.18 16.52 8.19
N ASP A 104 0.73 17.72 8.38
CA ASP A 104 1.73 17.98 9.40
C ASP A 104 1.19 17.64 10.80
N GLY A 105 1.97 16.90 11.58
CA GLY A 105 1.56 16.49 12.91
C GLY A 105 0.65 15.26 12.97
N GLU A 106 0.18 14.79 11.81
CA GLU A 106 -0.65 13.58 11.71
C GLU A 106 0.11 12.41 11.07
N ASN A 107 0.66 12.65 9.88
CA ASN A 107 1.38 11.62 9.12
C ASN A 107 2.63 12.17 8.44
N ARG A 108 3.01 13.39 8.74
CA ARG A 108 4.22 14.05 8.25
C ARG A 108 4.93 14.75 9.40
N GLY A 109 6.23 14.52 9.52
CA GLY A 109 7.07 15.13 10.54
C GLY A 109 7.76 14.12 11.43
N PRO A 110 8.69 14.57 12.31
CA PRO A 110 9.51 13.68 13.13
C PRO A 110 8.68 12.72 13.98
N GLY A 111 9.04 11.43 13.95
CA GLY A 111 8.42 10.39 14.77
C GLY A 111 7.09 9.86 14.27
N ILE A 112 6.50 10.46 13.23
CA ILE A 112 5.19 10.06 12.70
C ILE A 112 5.14 10.06 11.18
N ASP A 113 6.26 10.27 10.52
CA ASP A 113 6.33 10.53 9.08
C ASP A 113 6.13 9.26 8.26
N SER A 114 5.05 9.19 7.49
CA SER A 114 4.73 8.01 6.67
C SER A 114 5.84 7.69 5.66
N TYR A 115 6.42 8.70 5.02
CA TYR A 115 7.49 8.47 4.04
C TYR A 115 8.72 7.87 4.72
N SER A 116 9.15 8.43 5.83
CA SER A 116 10.31 7.93 6.58
C SER A 116 10.06 6.57 7.23
N ARG A 117 8.81 6.22 7.47
CA ARG A 117 8.40 4.92 7.99
C ARG A 117 8.28 3.85 6.90
N TYR A 118 8.58 4.18 5.65
CA TYR A 118 8.49 3.26 4.52
C TYR A 118 7.08 2.67 4.35
N ILE A 119 6.06 3.55 4.40
CA ILE A 119 4.68 3.12 4.18
C ILE A 119 4.43 3.01 2.68
N TYR A 120 4.19 1.76 2.23
CA TYR A 120 3.94 1.44 0.83
C TYR A 120 2.56 0.85 0.62
N ILE A 121 2.06 0.98 -0.61
CA ILE A 121 1.08 0.06 -1.17
C ILE A 121 1.89 -0.91 -2.04
N HIS A 122 1.76 -2.21 -1.78
CA HIS A 122 2.57 -3.21 -2.47
C HIS A 122 1.87 -4.56 -2.58
N GLY A 123 2.39 -5.43 -3.42
CA GLY A 123 1.96 -6.82 -3.46
C GLY A 123 2.56 -7.62 -2.31
N THR A 124 2.05 -8.82 -2.10
CA THR A 124 2.49 -9.72 -1.03
C THR A 124 2.45 -11.17 -1.50
N GLN A 125 3.32 -12.02 -0.94
CA GLN A 125 3.20 -13.45 -1.14
C GLN A 125 2.06 -14.06 -0.32
N GLU A 126 1.61 -13.37 0.72
CA GLU A 126 0.54 -13.83 1.61
C GLU A 126 -0.83 -13.43 1.08
N GLU A 127 -1.14 -13.85 -0.15
CA GLU A 127 -2.41 -13.49 -0.78
C GLU A 127 -3.63 -14.05 -0.06
N GLY A 128 -3.47 -15.15 0.68
CA GLY A 128 -4.56 -15.71 1.47
C GLY A 128 -5.01 -14.86 2.66
N LEU A 129 -4.22 -13.84 3.04
CA LEU A 129 -4.55 -12.92 4.13
C LEU A 129 -5.16 -11.60 3.62
N ILE A 130 -5.25 -11.39 2.31
CA ILE A 130 -5.88 -10.19 1.76
C ILE A 130 -7.35 -10.15 2.18
N GLY A 131 -7.81 -9.00 2.64
CA GLY A 131 -9.14 -8.81 3.22
C GLY A 131 -9.14 -8.78 4.74
N GLN A 132 -8.02 -9.08 5.37
CA GLN A 132 -7.85 -9.10 6.82
C GLN A 132 -6.71 -8.17 7.23
N LYS A 133 -6.75 -7.68 8.47
CA LYS A 133 -5.66 -6.91 9.06
C LYS A 133 -4.51 -7.87 9.38
N ALA A 134 -3.43 -7.82 8.61
CA ALA A 134 -2.33 -8.79 8.73
C ALA A 134 -0.93 -8.23 8.45
N SER A 135 -0.79 -6.98 8.02
CA SER A 135 0.50 -6.40 7.69
C SER A 135 1.23 -5.79 8.89
N ASP A 136 2.43 -5.30 8.67
CA ASP A 136 3.24 -4.58 9.65
C ASP A 136 3.26 -3.07 9.37
N GLY A 137 2.17 -2.53 8.83
CA GLY A 137 1.98 -1.10 8.61
C GLY A 137 1.67 -0.72 7.16
N CYS A 138 2.27 -1.37 6.21
CA CYS A 138 2.00 -1.14 4.79
C CYS A 138 0.61 -1.65 4.39
N ILE A 139 0.18 -1.24 3.21
CA ILE A 139 -1.09 -1.66 2.63
C ILE A 139 -0.79 -2.68 1.55
N ARG A 140 -1.20 -3.92 1.78
CA ARG A 140 -0.91 -5.05 0.90
C ARG A 140 -2.09 -5.33 0.00
N MET A 141 -1.80 -5.71 -1.24
CA MET A 141 -2.78 -6.06 -2.26
C MET A 141 -2.43 -7.39 -2.91
N PHE A 142 -3.41 -8.01 -3.58
CA PHE A 142 -3.11 -9.06 -4.53
C PHE A 142 -2.12 -8.55 -5.57
N ASN A 143 -1.22 -9.40 -6.01
CA ASN A 143 -0.20 -9.00 -6.98
C ASN A 143 -0.80 -8.48 -8.29
N ASP A 144 -1.82 -9.13 -8.82
CA ASP A 144 -2.50 -8.64 -10.03
C ASP A 144 -3.14 -7.27 -9.80
N ASP A 145 -3.71 -7.05 -8.62
CA ASP A 145 -4.37 -5.78 -8.30
C ASP A 145 -3.38 -4.63 -8.20
N VAL A 146 -2.25 -4.85 -7.51
CA VAL A 146 -1.26 -3.77 -7.38
C VAL A 146 -0.60 -3.43 -8.73
N ILE A 147 -0.41 -4.42 -9.60
CA ILE A 147 0.10 -4.17 -10.95
C ILE A 147 -0.88 -3.33 -11.75
N TYR A 148 -2.16 -3.67 -11.68
CA TYR A 148 -3.22 -2.90 -12.34
C TYR A 148 -3.28 -1.47 -11.82
N LEU A 149 -3.29 -1.32 -10.50
CA LEU A 149 -3.34 -0.02 -9.84
C LEU A 149 -2.13 0.84 -10.20
N TYR A 150 -0.94 0.26 -10.22
CA TYR A 150 0.29 0.93 -10.59
C TYR A 150 0.20 1.61 -11.97
N LYS A 151 -0.48 0.98 -12.91
CA LYS A 151 -0.67 1.55 -14.25
C LYS A 151 -1.68 2.69 -14.27
N LYS A 152 -2.64 2.68 -13.35
CA LYS A 152 -3.73 3.65 -13.31
C LYS A 152 -3.37 4.96 -12.62
N VAL A 153 -2.31 4.96 -11.82
CA VAL A 153 -1.97 6.11 -10.98
C VAL A 153 -0.59 6.65 -11.32
N SER A 154 -0.36 7.91 -10.95
CA SER A 154 0.92 8.58 -11.16
C SER A 154 1.42 9.16 -9.84
N LYS A 155 2.70 9.59 -9.84
CA LYS A 155 3.24 10.35 -8.70
C LYS A 155 2.37 11.58 -8.47
N GLY A 156 2.09 11.89 -7.21
CA GLY A 156 1.22 12.98 -6.82
C GLY A 156 -0.24 12.60 -6.67
N THR A 157 -0.64 11.39 -7.09
CA THR A 157 -2.01 10.91 -6.84
C THR A 157 -2.28 10.90 -5.35
N LYS A 158 -3.41 11.48 -4.94
CA LYS A 158 -3.79 11.56 -3.53
C LYS A 158 -4.30 10.20 -3.04
N VAL A 159 -3.93 9.88 -1.82
CA VAL A 159 -4.35 8.65 -1.13
C VAL A 159 -4.87 9.04 0.24
N TYR A 160 -6.16 8.84 0.47
CA TYR A 160 -6.76 9.11 1.77
C TYR A 160 -6.99 7.80 2.51
N ILE A 161 -6.36 7.65 3.67
CA ILE A 161 -6.49 6.44 4.50
C ILE A 161 -7.43 6.75 5.64
N LYS A 162 -8.53 6.04 5.67
CA LYS A 162 -9.63 6.24 6.62
C LYS A 162 -9.77 4.99 7.49
N ALA A 163 -10.03 5.20 8.78
CA ALA A 163 -10.33 4.12 9.70
C ALA A 163 -11.64 3.40 9.37
#